data_5c11d7ff2593785dbdc618492782d778
#
_entry.id   5c11d7ff2593785dbdc618492782d778
#
_cell.length_a   1.000
_cell.length_b   1.000
_cell.length_c   1.000
_cell.angle_alpha   90.00
_cell.angle_beta   90.00
_cell.angle_gamma   90.00
#
_symmetry.space_group_name_H-M   'P 1'
#
loop_
_entity.id
_entity.type
_entity.pdbx_description
1 polymer ?
#
loop_
_entity_poly.entity_id
_entity_poly.type
_entity_poly.pdbx_seq_one_letter_code
_entity_poly.pdbx_strand_id
1 'polypeptide(L)'
;MIADCRIGPRAAEAGRAQAMQSGRFSNSESGMVVQEMPNGFSVTLPPQGLVRGSHGLFVFAIIWDAVCSALFVAMIIARQHMTKGPPLAPFLLFIVIFFGVGALILLTAVNMGTRRAMIGLVGDIFAIRRTGLFGAREWRWNRTDISQIAVGPSGIKVNNRDVPELQITDRGGRTSGFFSERSEAELQQLAAFLRDKLGLAASPFPDSRR
;
A
#
# COMPACT_ATOMS: atom_id res chain seq x y z
N MET A 1 -25.38 47.83 -5.17
CA MET A 1 -24.79 48.01 -3.81
C MET A 1 -24.40 46.61 -3.33
N ILE A 2 -23.15 46.21 -3.58
CA ILE A 2 -22.64 44.88 -3.22
C ILE A 2 -21.80 45.08 -1.96
N ALA A 3 -22.23 44.50 -0.84
CA ALA A 3 -21.53 44.59 0.41
C ALA A 3 -20.34 43.63 0.37
N ASP A 4 -19.13 44.18 0.42
CA ASP A 4 -17.85 43.51 0.48
C ASP A 4 -17.66 43.00 1.93
N CYS A 5 -17.93 41.71 2.17
CA CYS A 5 -17.74 41.05 3.48
C CYS A 5 -16.27 40.65 3.63
N ARG A 6 -15.41 41.58 4.05
CA ARG A 6 -14.01 41.31 4.42
C ARG A 6 -14.00 40.51 5.72
N ILE A 7 -13.67 39.24 5.59
CA ILE A 7 -13.34 38.37 6.72
C ILE A 7 -12.04 38.89 7.35
N GLY A 8 -12.13 39.40 8.57
CA GLY A 8 -11.01 39.99 9.28
C GLY A 8 -9.92 38.96 9.62
N PRO A 9 -8.64 39.38 9.73
CA PRO A 9 -7.48 38.51 9.97
C PRO A 9 -7.57 37.65 11.25
N ARG A 10 -8.35 38.07 12.24
CA ARG A 10 -8.58 37.31 13.49
C ARG A 10 -9.36 36.01 13.31
N ALA A 11 -10.25 35.92 12.33
CA ALA A 11 -10.99 34.70 12.04
C ALA A 11 -10.10 33.64 11.39
N ALA A 12 -9.11 34.05 10.60
CA ALA A 12 -8.15 33.17 9.95
C ALA A 12 -7.12 32.61 10.96
N GLU A 13 -6.74 33.39 11.99
CA GLU A 13 -5.84 32.93 13.05
C GLU A 13 -6.54 31.97 14.02
N ALA A 14 -7.80 32.21 14.36
CA ALA A 14 -8.58 31.29 15.20
C ALA A 14 -8.79 29.93 14.52
N GLY A 15 -9.02 29.91 13.19
CA GLY A 15 -9.10 28.69 12.40
C GLY A 15 -7.78 27.91 12.34
N ARG A 16 -6.63 28.62 12.29
CA ARG A 16 -5.29 27.98 12.33
C ARG A 16 -4.95 27.42 13.71
N ALA A 17 -5.35 28.08 14.79
CA ALA A 17 -5.13 27.60 16.15
C ALA A 17 -5.97 26.35 16.46
N GLN A 18 -7.19 26.26 15.94
CA GLN A 18 -8.02 25.05 16.06
C GLN A 18 -7.52 23.89 15.20
N ALA A 19 -6.95 24.15 14.04
CA ALA A 19 -6.33 23.11 13.20
C ALA A 19 -5.04 22.53 13.84
N MET A 20 -4.39 23.23 14.75
CA MET A 20 -3.20 22.77 15.47
C MET A 20 -3.52 21.89 16.70
N GLN A 21 -4.76 21.85 17.16
CA GLN A 21 -5.22 21.01 18.29
C GLN A 21 -5.79 19.64 17.87
N SER A 22 -5.72 19.27 16.59
CA SER A 22 -6.01 17.91 16.18
C SER A 22 -4.97 16.98 16.78
N GLY A 23 -5.34 16.22 17.80
CA GLY A 23 -4.48 15.32 18.55
C GLY A 23 -3.80 14.31 17.62
N ARG A 24 -2.49 14.50 17.43
CA ARG A 24 -1.67 13.58 16.64
C ARG A 24 -1.22 12.47 17.57
N PHE A 25 -1.95 11.38 17.62
CA PHE A 25 -1.50 10.18 18.31
C PHE A 25 -0.64 9.36 17.34
N SER A 26 0.68 9.38 17.53
CA SER A 26 1.58 8.46 16.86
C SER A 26 1.78 7.23 17.74
N ASN A 27 1.21 6.10 17.39
CA ASN A 27 1.55 4.84 18.02
C ASN A 27 2.90 4.38 17.42
N SER A 28 3.99 4.53 18.18
CA SER A 28 5.37 4.38 17.70
C SER A 28 5.75 2.95 17.29
N GLU A 29 5.02 1.94 17.70
CA GLU A 29 5.31 0.54 17.34
C GLU A 29 4.81 0.13 15.95
N SER A 30 3.71 0.69 15.46
CA SER A 30 3.13 0.33 14.15
C SER A 30 3.36 1.38 13.06
N GLY A 31 3.99 2.51 13.38
CA GLY A 31 4.18 3.62 12.42
C GLY A 31 2.86 4.25 11.92
N MET A 32 1.72 3.87 12.45
CA MET A 32 0.42 4.44 12.11
C MET A 32 0.33 5.87 12.64
N VAL A 33 -0.03 6.81 11.76
CA VAL A 33 -0.33 8.19 12.14
C VAL A 33 -1.83 8.38 12.11
N VAL A 34 -2.43 8.58 13.28
CA VAL A 34 -3.86 8.86 13.44
C VAL A 34 -4.04 10.36 13.60
N GLN A 35 -4.92 10.95 12.84
CA GLN A 35 -5.38 12.33 12.97
C GLN A 35 -6.88 12.32 13.24
N GLU A 36 -7.27 12.83 14.38
CA GLU A 36 -8.68 13.05 14.69
C GLU A 36 -9.12 14.41 14.14
N MET A 37 -10.30 14.43 13.55
CA MET A 37 -10.95 15.60 12.97
C MET A 37 -12.32 15.79 13.63
N PRO A 38 -12.88 17.02 13.68
CA PRO A 38 -14.18 17.26 14.30
C PRO A 38 -15.31 16.36 13.78
N ASN A 39 -15.23 15.95 12.50
CA ASN A 39 -16.27 15.12 11.85
C ASN A 39 -15.75 13.74 11.45
N GLY A 40 -14.70 13.22 12.11
CA GLY A 40 -14.18 11.91 11.76
C GLY A 40 -12.72 11.69 12.16
N PHE A 41 -12.05 10.83 11.42
CA PHE A 41 -10.63 10.53 11.63
C PHE A 41 -9.95 10.21 10.31
N SER A 42 -8.63 10.34 10.29
CA SER A 42 -7.77 9.85 9.20
C SER A 42 -6.60 9.06 9.76
N VAL A 43 -6.38 7.88 9.22
CA VAL A 43 -5.23 7.01 9.53
C VAL A 43 -4.35 6.94 8.31
N THR A 44 -3.11 7.40 8.46
CA THR A 44 -2.10 7.28 7.42
C THR A 44 -1.20 6.10 7.74
N LEU A 45 -1.16 5.15 6.81
CA LEU A 45 -0.27 3.99 6.87
C LEU A 45 0.96 4.29 6.01
N PRO A 46 2.15 4.39 6.62
CA PRO A 46 3.38 4.64 5.88
C PRO A 46 3.71 3.49 4.94
N PRO A 47 4.51 3.74 3.89
CA PRO A 47 5.00 2.68 3.03
C PRO A 47 5.84 1.69 3.82
N GLN A 48 5.74 0.40 3.51
CA GLN A 48 6.54 -0.63 4.19
C GLN A 48 8.01 -0.61 3.79
N GLY A 49 8.34 0.11 2.73
CA GLY A 49 9.68 0.16 2.16
C GLY A 49 10.00 -1.09 1.31
N LEU A 50 11.11 -1.00 0.59
CA LEU A 50 11.56 -2.08 -0.30
C LEU A 50 12.01 -3.34 0.47
N VAL A 51 12.50 -3.16 1.71
CA VAL A 51 13.05 -4.26 2.52
C VAL A 51 11.98 -5.16 3.11
N ARG A 52 10.82 -4.63 3.51
CA ARG A 52 9.73 -5.42 4.13
C ARG A 52 8.64 -5.80 3.15
N GLY A 53 8.29 -4.91 2.21
CA GLY A 53 7.15 -5.11 1.32
C GLY A 53 7.45 -5.88 0.03
N SER A 54 8.70 -5.85 -0.46
CA SER A 54 9.05 -6.44 -1.76
C SER A 54 10.49 -6.97 -1.86
N HIS A 55 11.11 -7.26 -0.71
CA HIS A 55 12.52 -7.66 -0.65
C HIS A 55 12.87 -8.80 -1.62
N GLY A 56 12.06 -9.86 -1.65
CA GLY A 56 12.32 -11.03 -2.52
C GLY A 56 12.32 -10.65 -4.01
N LEU A 57 11.33 -9.88 -4.46
CA LEU A 57 11.24 -9.43 -5.84
C LEU A 57 12.36 -8.44 -6.20
N PHE A 58 12.70 -7.56 -5.27
CA PHE A 58 13.76 -6.58 -5.47
C PHE A 58 15.13 -7.25 -5.62
N VAL A 59 15.48 -8.17 -4.70
CA VAL A 59 16.73 -8.93 -4.78
C VAL A 59 16.77 -9.80 -6.03
N PHE A 60 15.66 -10.47 -6.36
CA PHE A 60 15.57 -11.27 -7.58
C PHE A 60 15.81 -10.42 -8.83
N ALA A 61 15.21 -9.23 -8.93
CA ALA A 61 15.40 -8.33 -10.06
C ALA A 61 16.86 -7.92 -10.23
N ILE A 62 17.54 -7.57 -9.13
CA ILE A 62 18.97 -7.19 -9.18
C ILE A 62 19.83 -8.37 -9.65
N ILE A 63 19.60 -9.57 -9.11
CA ILE A 63 20.36 -10.77 -9.51
C ILE A 63 20.10 -11.07 -10.99
N TRP A 64 18.85 -11.00 -11.43
CA TRP A 64 18.47 -11.21 -12.81
C TRP A 64 19.18 -10.26 -13.76
N ASP A 65 19.14 -8.96 -13.49
CA ASP A 65 19.78 -7.95 -14.32
C ASP A 65 21.31 -8.07 -14.31
N ALA A 66 21.90 -8.48 -13.18
CA ALA A 66 23.32 -8.75 -13.07
C ALA A 66 23.75 -9.94 -13.95
N VAL A 67 22.96 -11.03 -13.95
CA VAL A 67 23.19 -12.20 -14.81
C VAL A 67 23.05 -11.82 -16.29
N CYS A 68 22.01 -11.07 -16.65
CA CYS A 68 21.82 -10.57 -18.01
C CYS A 68 22.99 -9.69 -18.47
N SER A 69 23.48 -8.81 -17.59
CA SER A 69 24.63 -7.95 -17.84
C SER A 69 25.92 -8.74 -18.05
N ALA A 70 26.17 -9.75 -17.22
CA ALA A 70 27.34 -10.62 -17.34
C ALA A 70 27.32 -11.41 -18.66
N LEU A 71 26.17 -11.97 -19.05
CA LEU A 71 26.00 -12.66 -20.33
C LEU A 71 26.23 -11.72 -21.51
N PHE A 72 25.74 -10.48 -21.43
CA PHE A 72 25.96 -9.46 -22.45
C PHE A 72 27.44 -9.13 -22.63
N VAL A 73 28.14 -8.89 -21.53
CA VAL A 73 29.59 -8.61 -21.54
C VAL A 73 30.37 -9.80 -22.08
N ALA A 74 30.06 -11.02 -21.61
CA ALA A 74 30.73 -12.24 -22.08
C ALA A 74 30.58 -12.42 -23.60
N MET A 75 29.40 -12.11 -24.13
CA MET A 75 29.18 -12.21 -25.55
C MET A 75 29.93 -11.14 -26.37
N ILE A 76 29.98 -9.89 -25.86
CA ILE A 76 30.80 -8.86 -26.54
C ILE A 76 32.28 -9.30 -26.63
N ILE A 77 32.81 -9.84 -25.52
CA ILE A 77 34.18 -10.37 -25.51
C ILE A 77 34.35 -11.53 -26.48
N ALA A 78 33.45 -12.53 -26.42
CA ALA A 78 33.51 -13.68 -27.33
C ALA A 78 33.49 -13.27 -28.82
N ARG A 79 32.67 -12.26 -29.14
CA ARG A 79 32.56 -11.74 -30.49
C ARG A 79 33.86 -11.08 -31.02
N GLN A 80 34.62 -10.43 -30.16
CA GLN A 80 35.91 -9.81 -30.54
C GLN A 80 36.94 -10.85 -30.96
N HIS A 81 36.79 -12.11 -30.53
CA HIS A 81 37.66 -13.23 -30.88
C HIS A 81 37.17 -14.07 -32.04
N MET A 82 35.98 -13.82 -32.60
CA MET A 82 35.39 -14.58 -33.70
C MET A 82 35.46 -13.80 -35.02
N THR A 83 36.11 -14.35 -36.05
CA THR A 83 36.16 -13.78 -37.39
C THR A 83 34.82 -13.83 -38.15
N LYS A 84 33.93 -14.77 -37.80
CA LYS A 84 32.54 -14.91 -38.28
C LYS A 84 31.65 -15.18 -37.10
N GLY A 85 31.20 -14.11 -36.40
CA GLY A 85 30.29 -14.24 -35.26
C GLY A 85 28.83 -14.42 -35.72
N PRO A 86 27.97 -14.95 -34.84
CA PRO A 86 26.54 -15.07 -35.11
C PRO A 86 25.91 -13.70 -35.39
N PRO A 87 24.76 -13.66 -36.10
CA PRO A 87 24.07 -12.39 -36.36
C PRO A 87 23.69 -11.71 -35.09
N LEU A 88 23.97 -10.38 -34.96
CA LEU A 88 23.72 -9.58 -33.75
C LEU A 88 22.23 -9.37 -33.46
N ALA A 89 21.41 -9.28 -34.50
CA ALA A 89 20.04 -8.87 -34.38
C ALA A 89 19.20 -9.78 -33.44
N PRO A 90 19.18 -11.12 -33.56
CA PRO A 90 18.41 -11.96 -32.66
C PRO A 90 18.92 -11.90 -31.21
N PHE A 91 20.21 -11.67 -31.05
CA PHE A 91 20.82 -11.59 -29.75
C PHE A 91 20.48 -10.26 -29.04
N LEU A 92 20.54 -9.14 -29.73
CA LEU A 92 20.11 -7.85 -29.21
C LEU A 92 18.63 -7.88 -28.84
N LEU A 93 17.81 -8.52 -29.65
CA LEU A 93 16.38 -8.70 -29.35
C LEU A 93 16.19 -9.49 -28.03
N PHE A 94 16.93 -10.58 -27.88
CA PHE A 94 16.89 -11.38 -26.64
C PHE A 94 17.27 -10.56 -25.44
N ILE A 95 18.38 -9.81 -25.51
CA ILE A 95 18.82 -8.94 -24.39
C ILE A 95 17.77 -7.88 -24.04
N VAL A 96 17.22 -7.19 -25.02
CA VAL A 96 16.21 -6.16 -24.79
C VAL A 96 14.99 -6.75 -24.07
N ILE A 97 14.55 -7.95 -24.48
CA ILE A 97 13.43 -8.64 -23.82
C ILE A 97 13.78 -8.98 -22.37
N PHE A 98 14.96 -9.55 -22.10
CA PHE A 98 15.35 -10.00 -20.78
C PHE A 98 15.58 -8.83 -19.79
N PHE A 99 16.24 -7.76 -20.26
CA PHE A 99 16.35 -6.53 -19.47
C PHE A 99 14.98 -5.86 -19.27
N GLY A 100 14.11 -5.92 -20.26
CA GLY A 100 12.73 -5.42 -20.15
C GLY A 100 11.95 -6.16 -19.07
N VAL A 101 12.10 -7.48 -18.97
CA VAL A 101 11.49 -8.29 -17.90
C VAL A 101 12.07 -7.92 -16.53
N GLY A 102 13.40 -7.80 -16.41
CA GLY A 102 14.05 -7.38 -15.17
C GLY A 102 13.60 -6.00 -14.70
N ALA A 103 13.57 -5.04 -15.62
CA ALA A 103 13.08 -3.69 -15.34
C ALA A 103 11.59 -3.69 -14.87
N LEU A 104 10.74 -4.50 -15.51
CA LEU A 104 9.33 -4.63 -15.11
C LEU A 104 9.18 -5.20 -13.70
N ILE A 105 9.96 -6.22 -13.36
CA ILE A 105 9.98 -6.81 -12.00
C ILE A 105 10.47 -5.77 -11.00
N LEU A 106 11.54 -5.03 -11.31
CA LEU A 106 12.07 -3.97 -10.47
C LEU A 106 11.05 -2.86 -10.24
N LEU A 107 10.39 -2.37 -11.29
CA LEU A 107 9.32 -1.38 -11.19
C LEU A 107 8.17 -1.87 -10.32
N THR A 108 7.79 -3.14 -10.45
CA THR A 108 6.75 -3.76 -9.62
C THR A 108 7.18 -3.80 -8.16
N ALA A 109 8.41 -4.22 -7.87
CA ALA A 109 8.96 -4.24 -6.52
C ALA A 109 8.99 -2.86 -5.88
N VAL A 110 9.45 -1.83 -6.61
CA VAL A 110 9.47 -0.43 -6.14
C VAL A 110 8.05 0.08 -5.92
N ASN A 111 7.13 -0.20 -6.83
CA ASN A 111 5.72 0.18 -6.65
C ASN A 111 5.10 -0.45 -5.39
N MET A 112 5.38 -1.72 -5.11
CA MET A 112 4.90 -2.37 -3.90
C MET A 112 5.48 -1.73 -2.63
N GLY A 113 6.79 -1.47 -2.63
CA GLY A 113 7.48 -0.88 -1.47
C GLY A 113 7.13 0.58 -1.19
N THR A 114 6.68 1.34 -2.19
CA THR A 114 6.35 2.77 -2.07
C THR A 114 4.86 3.05 -1.85
N ARG A 115 4.00 2.02 -1.87
CA ARG A 115 2.56 2.19 -1.67
C ARG A 115 2.26 2.80 -0.31
N ARG A 116 1.47 3.86 -0.33
CA ARG A 116 0.91 4.51 0.86
C ARG A 116 -0.58 4.24 0.90
N ALA A 117 -1.12 4.12 2.11
CA ALA A 117 -2.54 4.01 2.28
C ALA A 117 -3.04 5.05 3.28
N MET A 118 -4.19 5.61 2.99
CA MET A 118 -4.95 6.47 3.88
C MET A 118 -6.32 5.84 4.08
N ILE A 119 -6.72 5.74 5.33
CA ILE A 119 -8.04 5.28 5.72
C ILE A 119 -8.69 6.43 6.47
N GLY A 120 -9.89 6.78 6.12
CA GLY A 120 -10.56 7.91 6.77
C GLY A 120 -12.07 7.71 6.86
N LEU A 121 -12.63 8.33 7.89
CA LEU A 121 -14.05 8.55 8.03
C LEU A 121 -14.27 10.06 8.07
N VAL A 122 -15.12 10.57 7.18
CA VAL A 122 -15.53 11.98 7.16
C VAL A 122 -17.05 12.00 7.08
N GLY A 123 -17.70 12.45 8.14
CA GLY A 123 -19.14 12.29 8.30
C GLY A 123 -19.53 10.82 8.26
N ASP A 124 -20.37 10.43 7.31
CA ASP A 124 -20.83 9.06 7.14
C ASP A 124 -20.07 8.28 6.03
N ILE A 125 -19.06 8.90 5.42
CA ILE A 125 -18.31 8.26 4.33
C ILE A 125 -16.99 7.70 4.88
N PHE A 126 -16.88 6.38 4.87
CA PHE A 126 -15.65 5.64 5.12
C PHE A 126 -14.92 5.42 3.80
N ALA A 127 -13.65 5.79 3.72
CA ALA A 127 -12.86 5.66 2.52
C ALA A 127 -11.50 5.04 2.79
N ILE A 128 -11.05 4.19 1.87
CA ILE A 128 -9.68 3.68 1.80
C ILE A 128 -9.08 4.15 0.50
N ARG A 129 -7.99 4.90 0.58
CA ARG A 129 -7.22 5.37 -0.57
C ARG A 129 -5.84 4.77 -0.53
N ARG A 130 -5.47 4.05 -1.59
CA ARG A 130 -4.11 3.53 -1.80
C ARG A 130 -3.45 4.31 -2.93
N THR A 131 -2.26 4.80 -2.69
CA THR A 131 -1.46 5.56 -3.66
C THR A 131 -0.15 4.81 -3.91
N GLY A 132 0.18 4.59 -5.17
CA GLY A 132 1.44 3.97 -5.61
C GLY A 132 2.01 4.72 -6.81
N LEU A 133 3.08 4.20 -7.42
CA LEU A 133 3.72 4.82 -8.60
C LEU A 133 2.77 4.91 -9.80
N PHE A 134 1.86 3.96 -9.95
CA PHE A 134 0.93 3.89 -11.11
C PHE A 134 -0.41 4.58 -10.85
N GLY A 135 -0.50 5.42 -9.80
CA GLY A 135 -1.70 6.17 -9.49
C GLY A 135 -2.31 5.89 -8.13
N ALA A 136 -3.52 6.38 -7.93
CA ALA A 136 -4.29 6.21 -6.71
C ALA A 136 -5.57 5.43 -7.01
N ARG A 137 -5.93 4.53 -6.10
CA ARG A 137 -7.21 3.84 -6.11
C ARG A 137 -7.93 4.10 -4.80
N GLU A 138 -9.21 4.40 -4.88
CA GLU A 138 -10.04 4.74 -3.74
C GLU A 138 -11.29 3.87 -3.73
N TRP A 139 -11.64 3.40 -2.53
CA TRP A 139 -12.87 2.67 -2.25
C TRP A 139 -13.64 3.45 -1.19
N ARG A 140 -14.95 3.55 -1.36
CA ARG A 140 -15.84 4.31 -0.49
C ARG A 140 -17.04 3.47 -0.09
N TRP A 141 -17.44 3.59 1.16
CA TRP A 141 -18.64 2.99 1.73
C TRP A 141 -19.34 4.03 2.59
N ASN A 142 -20.66 3.93 2.69
CA ASN A 142 -21.34 4.59 3.79
C ASN A 142 -21.02 3.83 5.08
N ARG A 143 -20.84 4.53 6.19
CA ARG A 143 -20.59 3.92 7.50
C ARG A 143 -21.65 2.87 7.83
N THR A 144 -22.92 3.16 7.53
CA THR A 144 -24.06 2.27 7.76
C THR A 144 -24.01 0.99 6.91
N ASP A 145 -23.32 0.99 5.79
CA ASP A 145 -23.24 -0.17 4.90
C ASP A 145 -22.18 -1.18 5.33
N ILE A 146 -21.29 -0.80 6.24
CA ILE A 146 -20.27 -1.69 6.77
C ILE A 146 -20.89 -2.54 7.88
N SER A 147 -20.88 -3.85 7.70
CA SER A 147 -21.37 -4.79 8.70
C SER A 147 -20.26 -5.33 9.61
N GLN A 148 -19.06 -5.53 9.06
CA GLN A 148 -17.95 -6.14 9.78
C GLN A 148 -16.59 -5.68 9.26
N ILE A 149 -15.63 -5.56 10.18
CA ILE A 149 -14.20 -5.41 9.88
C ILE A 149 -13.45 -6.48 10.67
N ALA A 150 -12.72 -7.35 9.95
CA ALA A 150 -12.00 -8.47 10.55
C ALA A 150 -10.64 -8.66 9.86
N VAL A 151 -9.77 -9.43 10.48
CA VAL A 151 -8.57 -9.96 9.84
C VAL A 151 -8.87 -11.40 9.45
N GLY A 152 -8.62 -11.74 8.20
CA GLY A 152 -8.90 -13.06 7.67
C GLY A 152 -7.87 -13.45 6.59
N PRO A 153 -7.94 -14.70 6.09
CA PRO A 153 -7.05 -15.18 5.04
C PRO A 153 -7.37 -14.49 3.71
N SER A 154 -6.35 -14.06 2.98
CA SER A 154 -6.50 -13.43 1.66
C SER A 154 -6.79 -14.43 0.53
N GLY A 155 -6.80 -15.75 0.81
CA GLY A 155 -6.82 -16.80 -0.19
C GLY A 155 -5.48 -17.03 -0.89
N ILE A 156 -4.47 -16.22 -0.61
CA ILE A 156 -3.11 -16.39 -1.11
C ILE A 156 -2.28 -17.14 -0.06
N LYS A 157 -1.55 -18.18 -0.49
CA LYS A 157 -0.61 -18.91 0.37
C LYS A 157 0.83 -18.61 -0.04
N VAL A 158 1.66 -18.29 0.93
CA VAL A 158 3.10 -18.14 0.76
C VAL A 158 3.79 -19.13 1.71
N ASN A 159 4.61 -20.03 1.15
CA ASN A 159 5.26 -21.09 1.91
C ASN A 159 4.26 -21.92 2.75
N ASN A 160 3.12 -22.26 2.16
CA ASN A 160 2.02 -23.03 2.77
C ASN A 160 1.35 -22.34 3.98
N ARG A 161 1.56 -21.04 4.18
CA ARG A 161 0.90 -20.23 5.20
C ARG A 161 -0.05 -19.26 4.53
N ASP A 162 -1.25 -19.13 5.08
CA ASP A 162 -2.22 -18.15 4.61
C ASP A 162 -1.69 -16.74 4.90
N VAL A 163 -1.79 -15.86 3.90
CA VAL A 163 -1.44 -14.46 4.05
C VAL A 163 -2.64 -13.73 4.66
N PRO A 164 -2.49 -13.08 5.82
CA PRO A 164 -3.59 -12.34 6.44
C PRO A 164 -3.87 -11.04 5.67
N GLU A 165 -5.13 -10.62 5.67
CA GLU A 165 -5.56 -9.33 5.14
C GLU A 165 -6.65 -8.71 6.02
N LEU A 166 -6.80 -7.38 5.94
CA LEU A 166 -7.93 -6.67 6.53
C LEU A 166 -9.15 -6.84 5.63
N GLN A 167 -10.19 -7.47 6.13
CA GLN A 167 -11.43 -7.73 5.43
C GLN A 167 -12.52 -6.75 5.89
N ILE A 168 -13.15 -6.10 4.94
CA ILE A 168 -14.32 -5.24 5.15
C ILE A 168 -15.49 -5.91 4.48
N THR A 169 -16.49 -6.27 5.27
CA THR A 169 -17.73 -6.88 4.76
C THR A 169 -18.85 -5.84 4.81
N ASP A 170 -19.52 -5.66 3.69
CA ASP A 170 -20.72 -4.83 3.62
C ASP A 170 -21.97 -5.60 4.09
N ARG A 171 -23.09 -4.89 4.28
CA ARG A 171 -24.38 -5.51 4.64
C ARG A 171 -24.92 -6.43 3.56
N GLY A 172 -24.47 -6.29 2.33
CA GLY A 172 -24.78 -7.19 1.24
C GLY A 172 -23.99 -8.49 1.26
N GLY A 173 -23.11 -8.70 2.26
CA GLY A 173 -22.26 -9.88 2.40
C GLY A 173 -21.03 -9.87 1.49
N ARG A 174 -20.73 -8.78 0.77
CA ARG A 174 -19.54 -8.68 -0.05
C ARG A 174 -18.33 -8.35 0.82
N THR A 175 -17.30 -9.15 0.73
CA THR A 175 -16.05 -8.93 1.46
C THR A 175 -14.99 -8.40 0.52
N SER A 176 -14.31 -7.34 0.96
CA SER A 176 -13.18 -6.72 0.26
C SER A 176 -11.93 -6.82 1.13
N GLY A 177 -10.83 -7.37 0.58
CA GLY A 177 -9.56 -7.56 1.28
C GLY A 177 -8.56 -6.44 1.01
N PHE A 178 -7.85 -6.02 2.05
CA PHE A 178 -6.89 -4.93 2.00
C PHE A 178 -5.64 -5.27 2.82
N PHE A 179 -4.49 -4.71 2.41
CA PHE A 179 -3.25 -4.71 3.20
C PHE A 179 -2.66 -6.08 3.50
N SER A 180 -2.80 -7.05 2.60
CA SER A 180 -2.22 -8.38 2.71
C SER A 180 -0.68 -8.38 2.84
N GLU A 181 -0.03 -7.27 2.54
CA GLU A 181 1.40 -7.06 2.70
C GLU A 181 1.84 -6.75 4.15
N ARG A 182 0.88 -6.53 5.09
CA ARG A 182 1.18 -6.16 6.48
C ARG A 182 1.18 -7.34 7.43
N SER A 183 1.87 -7.18 8.56
CA SER A 183 1.87 -8.22 9.59
C SER A 183 0.48 -8.39 10.21
N GLU A 184 0.17 -9.61 10.63
CA GLU A 184 -1.11 -9.92 11.27
C GLU A 184 -1.36 -9.05 12.51
N ALA A 185 -0.32 -8.78 13.31
CA ALA A 185 -0.43 -7.93 14.49
C ALA A 185 -0.82 -6.49 14.14
N GLU A 186 -0.22 -5.91 13.09
CA GLU A 186 -0.59 -4.56 12.60
C GLU A 186 -2.03 -4.54 12.07
N LEU A 187 -2.45 -5.59 11.36
CA LEU A 187 -3.81 -5.70 10.85
C LEU A 187 -4.83 -5.84 11.97
N GLN A 188 -4.54 -6.60 13.03
CA GLN A 188 -5.42 -6.75 14.19
C GLN A 188 -5.57 -5.45 14.95
N GLN A 189 -4.47 -4.70 15.17
CA GLN A 189 -4.52 -3.37 15.79
C GLN A 189 -5.36 -2.39 14.95
N LEU A 190 -5.15 -2.37 13.64
CA LEU A 190 -5.92 -1.54 12.72
C LEU A 190 -7.40 -1.91 12.72
N ALA A 191 -7.73 -3.21 12.68
CA ALA A 191 -9.10 -3.69 12.71
C ALA A 191 -9.81 -3.33 14.03
N ALA A 192 -9.11 -3.46 15.16
CA ALA A 192 -9.65 -3.08 16.47
C ALA A 192 -9.93 -1.58 16.52
N PHE A 193 -8.98 -0.75 16.09
CA PHE A 193 -9.15 0.70 16.01
C PHE A 193 -10.33 1.11 15.12
N LEU A 194 -10.43 0.53 13.92
CA LEU A 194 -11.50 0.86 12.98
C LEU A 194 -12.87 0.43 13.51
N ARG A 195 -12.97 -0.74 14.16
CA ARG A 195 -14.23 -1.20 14.79
C ARG A 195 -14.67 -0.25 15.90
N ASP A 196 -13.75 0.15 16.76
CA ASP A 196 -14.05 1.12 17.84
C ASP A 196 -14.58 2.44 17.27
N LYS A 197 -13.88 3.02 16.29
CA LYS A 197 -14.27 4.30 15.68
C LYS A 197 -15.56 4.23 14.85
N LEU A 198 -15.87 3.08 14.26
CA LEU A 198 -17.10 2.86 13.52
C LEU A 198 -18.26 2.38 14.41
N GLY A 199 -18.01 2.04 15.68
CA GLY A 199 -19.02 1.50 16.59
C GLY A 199 -19.50 0.10 16.21
N LEU A 200 -18.63 -0.70 15.58
CA LEU A 200 -18.93 -2.07 15.20
C LEU A 200 -18.65 -3.03 16.36
N ALA A 201 -19.50 -4.04 16.52
CA ALA A 201 -19.28 -5.08 17.53
C ALA A 201 -17.97 -5.82 17.30
N ALA A 202 -17.36 -6.32 18.38
CA ALA A 202 -16.19 -7.19 18.27
C ALA A 202 -16.53 -8.39 17.40
N SER A 203 -15.65 -8.70 16.42
CA SER A 203 -15.87 -9.86 15.55
C SER A 203 -15.85 -11.15 16.38
N PRO A 204 -16.85 -12.03 16.23
CA PRO A 204 -16.88 -13.31 16.93
C PRO A 204 -15.93 -14.35 16.33
N PHE A 205 -15.02 -13.95 15.42
CA PHE A 205 -14.08 -14.91 14.86
C PHE A 205 -13.14 -15.43 15.97
N PRO A 206 -13.16 -16.75 16.22
CA PRO A 206 -12.27 -17.34 17.19
C PRO A 206 -10.83 -17.16 16.73
N ASP A 207 -10.00 -16.82 17.70
CA ASP A 207 -8.54 -16.85 17.63
C ASP A 207 -8.12 -18.13 16.88
N SER A 208 -7.56 -18.00 15.69
CA SER A 208 -7.12 -19.14 14.86
C SER A 208 -5.86 -19.82 15.42
N ARG A 209 -5.72 -19.82 16.77
CA ARG A 209 -4.75 -20.61 17.51
C ARG A 209 -5.38 -21.95 17.90
N ARG A 210 -5.46 -22.86 16.92
CA ARG A 210 -5.46 -24.29 17.17
C ARG A 210 -4.66 -25.04 16.10
#